data_f31814f8405dc4306a0df747e1735201
#
_entry.id   f31814f8405dc4306a0df747e1735201
#
_cell.length_a   1.000
_cell.length_b   1.000
_cell.length_c   1.000
_cell.angle_alpha   90.00
_cell.angle_beta   90.00
_cell.angle_gamma   90.00
#
_symmetry.space_group_name_H-M   'P 1'
#
loop_
_entity.id
_entity.type
_entity.pdbx_description
1 polymer ?
#
loop_
_entity_poly.entity_id
_entity_poly.type
_entity_poly.pdbx_seq_one_letter_code
_entity_poly.pdbx_strand_id
1 'polypeptide(L)'
;MTYHQSGATHALPGMPRGGWFNWPMSSYEPRPEHHFTFGLWTVGNTGRDPFGHEVRSPLDPVESVRRLAELGAYGVNFHDDDLVPHGSSAAERQRIVKRFRAALDATGMKVPMATTNLFSLPVFRAGAFTANDPDVRRFAVAKTFDAIDLAAELGAEIYVMWGGREGVEAEAATDVRAALDRYREAVDLCCEHIRHHGYGMRVALEPKPNEPRGDMFLPTVGHALAFIGELEWPDMVGLNPEFAHETMSGLNFTHAVAQALWHGKLFHIDLNAQRVGRYDQDFRFGSEGIRDAFHLVRLLESSGWDGMRHFDAHAYRTEDEEGVWAFARGCMRSYLIFKDKARRFQADGEIQGLIGELKRADEAYDGPKAGDGYSRGHADSLKARGFDPTALAARGRRYEELDQLVVELLLGVR
;
A
#
# COMPACT_ATOMS: atom_id res chain seq x y z
N MET A 1 16.20 51.85 -31.81
CA MET A 1 17.34 51.33 -31.07
C MET A 1 17.31 49.83 -31.18
N THR A 2 18.15 49.31 -32.06
CA THR A 2 18.28 47.90 -32.42
C THR A 2 19.30 47.25 -31.50
N TYR A 3 18.90 46.26 -30.73
CA TYR A 3 19.85 45.46 -29.95
C TYR A 3 20.22 44.21 -30.74
N HIS A 4 21.48 44.12 -31.10
CA HIS A 4 22.12 42.92 -31.59
C HIS A 4 22.25 41.89 -30.46
N GLN A 5 21.71 40.70 -30.63
CA GLN A 5 22.02 39.51 -29.85
C GLN A 5 23.24 38.82 -30.44
N SER A 6 24.35 38.84 -29.73
CA SER A 6 25.50 37.94 -29.99
C SER A 6 25.32 36.68 -29.15
N GLY A 7 24.93 35.58 -29.79
CA GLY A 7 24.87 34.26 -29.20
C GLY A 7 26.29 33.70 -29.00
N ALA A 8 26.66 33.47 -27.76
CA ALA A 8 27.78 32.60 -27.42
C ALA A 8 27.24 31.39 -26.67
N THR A 9 27.08 30.28 -27.41
CA THR A 9 26.82 28.98 -26.83
C THR A 9 28.10 28.46 -26.18
N HIS A 10 28.21 28.57 -24.86
CA HIS A 10 29.20 27.81 -24.11
C HIS A 10 28.74 26.36 -24.00
N ALA A 11 29.24 25.51 -24.88
CA ALA A 11 29.18 24.06 -24.73
C ALA A 11 30.07 23.66 -23.54
N LEU A 12 29.46 23.09 -22.51
CA LEU A 12 30.20 22.41 -21.44
C LEU A 12 30.95 21.21 -22.01
N PRO A 13 32.23 20.95 -21.63
CA PRO A 13 33.00 19.83 -22.15
C PRO A 13 32.34 18.52 -21.79
N GLY A 14 32.29 17.61 -22.79
CA GLY A 14 31.57 16.36 -22.78
C GLY A 14 31.79 15.51 -21.54
N MET A 15 30.73 15.26 -20.80
CA MET A 15 30.65 14.10 -19.93
C MET A 15 30.56 12.84 -20.79
N PRO A 16 31.30 11.78 -20.49
CA PRO A 16 31.20 10.54 -21.23
C PRO A 16 29.78 9.99 -21.08
N ARG A 17 29.08 9.82 -22.19
CA ARG A 17 27.86 9.03 -22.28
C ARG A 17 28.26 7.57 -22.02
N GLY A 18 27.77 7.00 -20.89
CA GLY A 18 27.98 5.58 -20.58
C GLY A 18 28.87 5.35 -19.35
N GLY A 19 28.37 5.65 -18.19
CA GLY A 19 28.95 5.27 -16.92
C GLY A 19 27.84 5.09 -15.91
N TRP A 20 27.08 4.01 -16.06
CA TRP A 20 26.21 3.54 -14.98
C TRP A 20 27.08 3.27 -13.77
N PHE A 21 26.74 3.83 -12.63
CA PHE A 21 27.38 3.52 -11.37
C PHE A 21 27.38 2.01 -11.19
N ASN A 22 28.57 1.39 -11.31
CA ASN A 22 28.81 0.00 -10.92
C ASN A 22 28.67 -0.09 -9.38
N TRP A 23 27.45 -0.16 -8.89
CA TRP A 23 27.19 -0.69 -7.56
C TRP A 23 27.58 -2.15 -7.57
N PRO A 24 28.19 -2.69 -6.50
CA PRO A 24 28.42 -4.13 -6.41
C PRO A 24 27.07 -4.84 -6.55
N MET A 25 26.91 -5.50 -7.69
CA MET A 25 25.66 -6.00 -8.27
C MET A 25 25.10 -7.28 -7.60
N SER A 26 25.39 -7.64 -6.37
CA SER A 26 25.12 -9.03 -6.02
C SER A 26 24.16 -9.32 -4.87
N SER A 27 23.80 -8.38 -3.99
CA SER A 27 23.02 -8.73 -2.80
C SER A 27 21.57 -8.25 -2.77
N TYR A 28 21.19 -7.24 -3.58
CA TYR A 28 19.86 -6.62 -3.54
C TYR A 28 19.20 -6.54 -4.91
N GLU A 29 19.43 -7.55 -5.76
CA GLU A 29 18.75 -7.63 -7.06
C GLU A 29 17.35 -8.20 -6.87
N PRO A 30 16.30 -7.51 -7.38
CA PRO A 30 14.95 -8.02 -7.36
C PRO A 30 14.82 -9.31 -8.19
N ARG A 31 13.93 -10.19 -7.74
CA ARG A 31 13.58 -11.45 -8.42
C ARG A 31 12.10 -11.73 -8.20
N PRO A 32 11.45 -12.51 -9.07
CA PRO A 32 10.03 -12.85 -8.92
C PRO A 32 9.65 -13.43 -7.55
N GLU A 33 10.56 -14.20 -6.91
CA GLU A 33 10.33 -14.81 -5.60
C GLU A 33 10.18 -13.79 -4.46
N HIS A 34 10.48 -12.52 -4.71
CA HIS A 34 10.26 -11.44 -3.74
C HIS A 34 8.82 -10.92 -3.75
N HIS A 35 7.99 -11.34 -4.71
CA HIS A 35 6.59 -10.96 -4.87
C HIS A 35 6.37 -9.44 -4.99
N PHE A 36 7.29 -8.73 -5.66
CA PHE A 36 7.13 -7.30 -5.92
C PHE A 36 6.17 -7.04 -7.07
N THR A 37 5.25 -6.11 -6.89
CA THR A 37 4.28 -5.70 -7.92
C THR A 37 4.18 -4.18 -8.04
N PHE A 38 3.75 -3.72 -9.21
CA PHE A 38 3.51 -2.31 -9.52
C PHE A 38 2.17 -2.16 -10.23
N GLY A 39 1.50 -1.04 -10.03
CA GLY A 39 0.34 -0.65 -10.81
C GLY A 39 0.74 -0.14 -12.20
N LEU A 40 -0.11 -0.34 -13.21
CA LEU A 40 0.05 0.33 -14.49
C LEU A 40 0.03 1.86 -14.31
N TRP A 41 -0.77 2.36 -13.35
CA TRP A 41 -0.84 3.78 -12.98
C TRP A 41 0.42 4.32 -12.30
N THR A 42 1.22 3.46 -11.66
CA THR A 42 2.45 3.86 -10.97
C THR A 42 3.60 4.08 -11.96
N VAL A 43 3.96 3.07 -12.74
CA VAL A 43 5.01 3.19 -13.76
C VAL A 43 4.54 3.95 -14.99
N GLY A 44 3.24 3.95 -15.28
CA GLY A 44 2.60 4.72 -16.35
C GLY A 44 2.26 6.17 -15.96
N ASN A 45 2.59 6.61 -14.74
CA ASN A 45 2.34 7.97 -14.29
C ASN A 45 3.04 8.99 -15.20
N THR A 46 2.24 9.88 -15.80
CA THR A 46 2.73 10.87 -16.76
C THR A 46 3.37 12.11 -16.14
N GLY A 47 3.38 12.18 -14.80
CA GLY A 47 3.85 13.35 -14.06
C GLY A 47 2.91 14.55 -14.14
N ARG A 48 1.64 14.35 -14.48
CA ARG A 48 0.60 15.37 -14.35
C ARG A 48 0.32 15.66 -12.89
N ASP A 49 0.09 16.93 -12.56
CA ASP A 49 -0.36 17.36 -11.24
C ASP A 49 -1.50 18.42 -11.39
N PRO A 50 -2.15 18.87 -10.31
CA PRO A 50 -3.21 19.87 -10.38
C PRO A 50 -2.79 21.21 -10.99
N PHE A 51 -1.50 21.49 -11.10
CA PHE A 51 -0.94 22.76 -11.55
C PHE A 51 -0.20 22.67 -12.89
N GLY A 52 0.00 21.45 -13.42
CA GLY A 52 0.79 21.26 -14.66
C GLY A 52 0.36 20.07 -15.50
N HIS A 53 0.66 20.20 -16.80
CA HIS A 53 0.42 19.13 -17.76
C HIS A 53 1.40 17.97 -17.59
N GLU A 54 1.18 16.91 -18.32
CA GLU A 54 2.04 15.74 -18.43
C GLU A 54 3.47 16.15 -18.84
N VAL A 55 4.46 15.49 -18.26
CA VAL A 55 5.89 15.66 -18.59
C VAL A 55 6.47 14.41 -19.25
N ARG A 56 5.71 13.31 -19.23
CA ARG A 56 6.05 12.03 -19.87
C ARG A 56 4.88 11.54 -20.72
N SER A 57 5.19 10.80 -21.78
CA SER A 57 4.16 10.13 -22.56
C SER A 57 3.53 8.97 -21.77
N PRO A 58 2.23 8.68 -21.98
CA PRO A 58 1.63 7.47 -21.44
C PRO A 58 2.38 6.22 -21.94
N LEU A 59 2.66 5.30 -21.03
CA LEU A 59 3.28 4.02 -21.37
C LEU A 59 2.24 3.01 -21.88
N ASP A 60 2.63 2.21 -22.86
CA ASP A 60 1.83 1.07 -23.30
C ASP A 60 1.83 -0.01 -22.19
N PRO A 61 0.68 -0.55 -21.75
CA PRO A 61 0.61 -1.60 -20.74
C PRO A 61 1.49 -2.83 -21.04
N VAL A 62 1.65 -3.19 -22.32
CA VAL A 62 2.52 -4.31 -22.72
C VAL A 62 4.00 -3.98 -22.50
N GLU A 63 4.40 -2.73 -22.77
CA GLU A 63 5.77 -2.29 -22.51
C GLU A 63 6.05 -2.23 -21.00
N SER A 64 5.09 -1.77 -20.21
CA SER A 64 5.18 -1.80 -18.74
C SER A 64 5.44 -3.22 -18.21
N VAL A 65 4.69 -4.22 -18.72
CA VAL A 65 4.91 -5.63 -18.37
C VAL A 65 6.33 -6.08 -18.69
N ARG A 66 6.83 -5.79 -19.90
CA ARG A 66 8.18 -6.19 -20.33
C ARG A 66 9.27 -5.58 -19.45
N ARG A 67 9.20 -4.27 -19.26
CA ARG A 67 10.20 -3.54 -18.47
C ARG A 67 10.20 -3.95 -17.00
N LEU A 68 9.03 -4.16 -16.39
CA LEU A 68 8.92 -4.66 -15.02
C LEU A 68 9.50 -6.08 -14.88
N ALA A 69 9.26 -6.96 -15.85
CA ALA A 69 9.85 -8.30 -15.89
C ALA A 69 11.37 -8.24 -15.97
N GLU A 70 11.95 -7.37 -16.82
CA GLU A 70 13.41 -7.15 -16.91
C GLU A 70 14.00 -6.65 -15.60
N LEU A 71 13.24 -5.92 -14.79
CA LEU A 71 13.66 -5.46 -13.46
C LEU A 71 13.51 -6.52 -12.37
N GLY A 72 12.92 -7.69 -12.68
CA GLY A 72 12.71 -8.78 -11.73
C GLY A 72 11.46 -8.62 -10.86
N ALA A 73 10.47 -7.84 -11.27
CA ALA A 73 9.16 -7.80 -10.62
C ALA A 73 8.40 -9.13 -10.83
N TYR A 74 7.52 -9.46 -9.91
CA TYR A 74 6.65 -10.63 -9.98
C TYR A 74 5.40 -10.37 -10.82
N GLY A 75 4.81 -9.18 -10.69
CA GLY A 75 3.53 -8.92 -11.30
C GLY A 75 3.24 -7.44 -11.54
N VAL A 76 2.14 -7.22 -12.24
CA VAL A 76 1.58 -5.91 -12.55
C VAL A 76 0.11 -5.88 -12.17
N ASN A 77 -0.34 -4.76 -11.61
CA ASN A 77 -1.71 -4.52 -11.18
C ASN A 77 -2.34 -3.41 -12.06
N PHE A 78 -3.66 -3.30 -12.09
CA PHE A 78 -4.31 -2.29 -12.93
C PHE A 78 -5.66 -1.82 -12.34
N HIS A 79 -6.01 -0.55 -12.60
CA HIS A 79 -7.40 -0.15 -12.66
C HIS A 79 -7.99 -0.60 -13.98
N ASP A 80 -9.28 -0.88 -14.00
CA ASP A 80 -9.97 -1.34 -15.22
C ASP A 80 -9.65 -0.49 -16.45
N ASP A 81 -9.62 0.85 -16.31
CA ASP A 81 -9.38 1.79 -17.41
C ASP A 81 -7.89 2.13 -17.66
N ASP A 82 -6.95 1.72 -16.81
CA ASP A 82 -5.52 1.71 -17.16
C ASP A 82 -5.23 0.70 -18.29
N LEU A 83 -5.99 -0.39 -18.32
CA LEU A 83 -5.82 -1.45 -19.30
C LEU A 83 -6.81 -1.32 -20.47
N VAL A 84 -8.11 -1.20 -20.17
CA VAL A 84 -9.17 -1.08 -21.16
C VAL A 84 -9.84 0.29 -21.03
N PRO A 85 -9.52 1.27 -21.88
CA PRO A 85 -10.08 2.61 -21.78
C PRO A 85 -11.60 2.60 -21.71
N HIS A 86 -12.17 3.42 -20.85
CA HIS A 86 -13.61 3.55 -20.69
C HIS A 86 -14.29 3.87 -22.04
N GLY A 87 -15.38 3.17 -22.35
CA GLY A 87 -16.09 3.30 -23.62
C GLY A 87 -15.54 2.48 -24.77
N SER A 88 -14.51 1.67 -24.56
CA SER A 88 -14.01 0.72 -25.57
C SER A 88 -15.10 -0.23 -26.03
N SER A 89 -15.15 -0.51 -27.35
CA SER A 89 -16.02 -1.55 -27.90
C SER A 89 -15.59 -2.95 -27.42
N ALA A 90 -16.52 -3.91 -27.44
CA ALA A 90 -16.20 -5.30 -27.09
C ALA A 90 -15.05 -5.89 -27.92
N ALA A 91 -14.98 -5.56 -29.22
CA ALA A 91 -13.90 -6.00 -30.10
C ALA A 91 -12.55 -5.37 -29.73
N GLU A 92 -12.55 -4.11 -29.32
CA GLU A 92 -11.36 -3.40 -28.87
C GLU A 92 -10.87 -3.93 -27.53
N ARG A 93 -11.77 -4.11 -26.55
CA ARG A 93 -11.47 -4.78 -25.27
C ARG A 93 -10.80 -6.13 -25.51
N GLN A 94 -11.41 -6.98 -26.35
CA GLN A 94 -10.86 -8.30 -26.65
C GLN A 94 -9.45 -8.23 -27.25
N ARG A 95 -9.20 -7.29 -28.16
CA ARG A 95 -7.88 -7.09 -28.77
C ARG A 95 -6.85 -6.64 -27.72
N ILE A 96 -7.21 -5.71 -26.83
CA ILE A 96 -6.32 -5.20 -25.78
C ILE A 96 -5.99 -6.32 -24.80
N VAL A 97 -7.00 -7.02 -24.26
CA VAL A 97 -6.83 -8.10 -23.28
C VAL A 97 -5.98 -9.23 -23.87
N LYS A 98 -6.25 -9.63 -25.12
CA LYS A 98 -5.44 -10.65 -25.81
C LYS A 98 -3.96 -10.27 -25.93
N ARG A 99 -3.69 -9.00 -26.29
CA ARG A 99 -2.33 -8.48 -26.44
C ARG A 99 -1.61 -8.42 -25.09
N PHE A 100 -2.29 -7.98 -24.05
CA PHE A 100 -1.77 -7.90 -22.69
C PHE A 100 -1.47 -9.30 -22.14
N ARG A 101 -2.40 -10.25 -22.27
CA ARG A 101 -2.19 -11.64 -21.86
C ARG A 101 -0.98 -12.27 -22.55
N ALA A 102 -0.80 -12.03 -23.85
CA ALA A 102 0.36 -12.53 -24.58
C ALA A 102 1.69 -11.98 -24.03
N ALA A 103 1.71 -10.74 -23.51
CA ALA A 103 2.88 -10.19 -22.85
C ALA A 103 3.12 -10.83 -21.48
N LEU A 104 2.07 -11.08 -20.69
CA LEU A 104 2.17 -11.81 -19.41
C LEU A 104 2.73 -13.23 -19.65
N ASP A 105 2.19 -13.94 -20.62
CA ASP A 105 2.64 -15.31 -20.96
C ASP A 105 4.12 -15.33 -21.40
N ALA A 106 4.52 -14.35 -22.22
CA ALA A 106 5.89 -14.26 -22.73
C ALA A 106 6.93 -13.92 -21.64
N THR A 107 6.52 -13.21 -20.58
CA THR A 107 7.43 -12.75 -19.51
C THR A 107 7.31 -13.58 -18.23
N GLY A 108 6.25 -14.36 -18.07
CA GLY A 108 5.91 -15.05 -16.83
C GLY A 108 5.31 -14.16 -15.75
N MET A 109 5.11 -12.86 -16.03
CA MET A 109 4.49 -11.90 -15.12
C MET A 109 3.05 -12.31 -14.79
N LYS A 110 2.61 -11.94 -13.59
CA LYS A 110 1.26 -12.21 -13.06
C LYS A 110 0.46 -10.92 -12.90
N VAL A 111 -0.84 -11.09 -12.75
CA VAL A 111 -1.77 -10.03 -12.31
C VAL A 111 -2.36 -10.47 -10.97
N PRO A 112 -1.68 -10.23 -9.84
CA PRO A 112 -2.20 -10.70 -8.55
C PRO A 112 -3.31 -9.82 -7.97
N MET A 113 -3.42 -8.57 -8.41
CA MET A 113 -4.43 -7.62 -7.92
C MET A 113 -4.99 -6.77 -9.05
N ALA A 114 -6.27 -6.42 -8.95
CA ALA A 114 -6.91 -5.42 -9.78
C ALA A 114 -7.86 -4.55 -8.93
N THR A 115 -8.26 -3.42 -9.48
CA THR A 115 -9.19 -2.47 -8.85
C THR A 115 -10.02 -1.74 -9.90
N THR A 116 -11.02 -0.96 -9.48
CA THR A 116 -11.87 -0.15 -10.37
C THR A 116 -11.62 1.34 -10.15
N ASN A 117 -11.45 2.08 -11.22
CA ASN A 117 -11.44 3.53 -11.17
C ASN A 117 -12.86 4.08 -10.98
N LEU A 118 -13.23 4.41 -9.75
CA LEU A 118 -14.50 5.03 -9.38
C LEU A 118 -14.32 6.52 -8.98
N PHE A 119 -13.31 7.20 -9.50
CA PHE A 119 -12.95 8.55 -9.06
C PHE A 119 -12.65 9.55 -10.18
N SER A 120 -12.10 9.11 -11.32
CA SER A 120 -11.68 10.04 -12.39
C SER A 120 -12.82 10.50 -13.28
N LEU A 121 -13.85 9.67 -13.51
CA LEU A 121 -15.00 10.09 -14.30
C LEU A 121 -15.83 11.14 -13.57
N PRO A 122 -16.25 12.23 -14.25
CA PRO A 122 -17.03 13.31 -13.61
C PRO A 122 -18.33 12.88 -12.94
N VAL A 123 -18.88 11.73 -13.33
CA VAL A 123 -20.10 11.16 -12.72
C VAL A 123 -19.86 10.84 -11.23
N PHE A 124 -18.64 10.46 -10.83
CA PHE A 124 -18.29 10.10 -9.46
C PHE A 124 -17.87 11.29 -8.57
N ARG A 125 -18.03 12.53 -9.05
CA ARG A 125 -17.60 13.75 -8.33
C ARG A 125 -18.12 13.86 -6.89
N ALA A 126 -19.24 13.19 -6.56
CA ALA A 126 -19.88 13.24 -5.24
C ALA A 126 -20.02 11.84 -4.60
N GLY A 127 -19.06 10.95 -4.88
CA GLY A 127 -19.07 9.55 -4.47
C GLY A 127 -19.51 8.62 -5.60
N ALA A 128 -19.24 7.35 -5.45
CA ALA A 128 -19.66 6.30 -6.36
C ALA A 128 -20.69 5.40 -5.66
N PHE A 129 -20.27 4.48 -4.82
CA PHE A 129 -21.16 3.61 -4.04
C PHE A 129 -21.99 4.37 -3.02
N THR A 130 -21.47 5.45 -2.44
CA THR A 130 -22.12 6.23 -1.41
C THR A 130 -22.92 7.41 -1.95
N ALA A 131 -22.87 7.68 -3.26
CA ALA A 131 -23.56 8.80 -3.89
C ALA A 131 -25.04 8.86 -3.52
N ASN A 132 -25.57 10.08 -3.31
CA ASN A 132 -27.00 10.27 -3.05
C ASN A 132 -27.86 9.85 -4.26
N ASP A 133 -27.33 10.01 -5.49
CA ASP A 133 -28.01 9.62 -6.72
C ASP A 133 -27.96 8.10 -6.92
N PRO A 134 -29.13 7.39 -6.97
CA PRO A 134 -29.17 5.95 -7.14
C PRO A 134 -28.66 5.47 -8.51
N ASP A 135 -28.72 6.28 -9.55
CA ASP A 135 -28.24 5.90 -10.88
C ASP A 135 -26.71 5.93 -10.94
N VAL A 136 -26.08 6.87 -10.22
CA VAL A 136 -24.63 6.86 -10.02
C VAL A 136 -24.17 5.59 -9.29
N ARG A 137 -24.88 5.19 -8.23
CA ARG A 137 -24.57 3.94 -7.51
C ARG A 137 -24.71 2.70 -8.38
N ARG A 138 -25.79 2.61 -9.16
CA ARG A 138 -26.01 1.49 -10.11
C ARG A 138 -24.89 1.41 -11.14
N PHE A 139 -24.49 2.57 -11.68
CA PHE A 139 -23.38 2.65 -12.63
C PHE A 139 -22.06 2.21 -11.98
N ALA A 140 -21.78 2.66 -10.75
CA ALA A 140 -20.57 2.27 -10.01
C ALA A 140 -20.52 0.74 -9.80
N VAL A 141 -21.61 0.13 -9.36
CA VAL A 141 -21.70 -1.33 -9.16
C VAL A 141 -21.53 -2.09 -10.49
N ALA A 142 -22.20 -1.65 -11.56
CA ALA A 142 -22.07 -2.28 -12.87
C ALA A 142 -20.64 -2.21 -13.41
N LYS A 143 -19.99 -1.03 -13.32
CA LYS A 143 -18.59 -0.85 -13.71
C LYS A 143 -17.65 -1.74 -12.89
N THR A 144 -17.93 -1.91 -11.60
CA THR A 144 -17.14 -2.77 -10.72
C THR A 144 -17.31 -4.25 -11.05
N PHE A 145 -18.51 -4.71 -11.40
CA PHE A 145 -18.71 -6.08 -11.86
C PHE A 145 -17.92 -6.38 -13.13
N ASP A 146 -17.98 -5.49 -14.14
CA ASP A 146 -17.19 -5.64 -15.37
C ASP A 146 -15.68 -5.68 -15.08
N ALA A 147 -15.20 -4.89 -14.11
CA ALA A 147 -13.81 -4.87 -13.70
C ALA A 147 -13.40 -6.13 -12.92
N ILE A 148 -14.27 -6.67 -12.05
CA ILE A 148 -14.07 -7.95 -11.37
C ILE A 148 -13.98 -9.10 -12.38
N ASP A 149 -14.85 -9.11 -13.41
CA ASP A 149 -14.81 -10.12 -14.47
C ASP A 149 -13.51 -10.06 -15.26
N LEU A 150 -13.03 -8.84 -15.58
CA LEU A 150 -11.73 -8.64 -16.24
C LEU A 150 -10.57 -9.09 -15.34
N ALA A 151 -10.63 -8.79 -14.05
CA ALA A 151 -9.64 -9.21 -13.07
C ALA A 151 -9.55 -10.73 -12.98
N ALA A 152 -10.70 -11.41 -12.88
CA ALA A 152 -10.79 -12.86 -12.87
C ALA A 152 -10.27 -13.48 -14.18
N GLU A 153 -10.62 -12.87 -15.32
CA GLU A 153 -10.11 -13.28 -16.64
C GLU A 153 -8.58 -13.25 -16.72
N LEU A 154 -7.93 -12.33 -16.01
CA LEU A 154 -6.47 -12.16 -15.98
C LEU A 154 -5.80 -12.86 -14.79
N GLY A 155 -6.57 -13.52 -13.92
CA GLY A 155 -6.07 -14.35 -12.83
C GLY A 155 -5.76 -13.62 -11.54
N ALA A 156 -6.39 -12.46 -11.29
CA ALA A 156 -6.25 -11.73 -10.04
C ALA A 156 -6.82 -12.52 -8.86
N GLU A 157 -6.12 -12.51 -7.74
CA GLU A 157 -6.48 -13.16 -6.49
C GLU A 157 -7.06 -12.18 -5.45
N ILE A 158 -6.69 -10.91 -5.57
CA ILE A 158 -7.13 -9.82 -4.71
C ILE A 158 -7.80 -8.74 -5.55
N TYR A 159 -8.94 -8.26 -5.08
CA TYR A 159 -9.63 -7.12 -5.64
C TYR A 159 -9.62 -5.97 -4.64
N VAL A 160 -8.84 -4.94 -4.90
CA VAL A 160 -8.73 -3.78 -4.01
C VAL A 160 -9.90 -2.83 -4.26
N MET A 161 -10.49 -2.33 -3.19
CA MET A 161 -11.47 -1.25 -3.20
C MET A 161 -10.92 -0.06 -2.45
N TRP A 162 -10.30 0.85 -3.20
CA TRP A 162 -10.02 2.19 -2.72
C TRP A 162 -11.28 3.04 -2.79
N GLY A 163 -11.60 3.74 -1.70
CA GLY A 163 -12.82 4.53 -1.62
C GLY A 163 -12.93 5.66 -2.65
N GLY A 164 -11.83 6.07 -3.27
CA GLY A 164 -11.83 7.06 -4.31
C GLY A 164 -12.44 8.38 -3.86
N ARG A 165 -13.73 8.59 -4.10
CA ARG A 165 -14.49 9.78 -3.68
C ARG A 165 -15.55 9.48 -2.62
N GLU A 166 -15.44 8.37 -1.91
CA GLU A 166 -16.35 7.98 -0.84
C GLU A 166 -16.06 8.79 0.43
N GLY A 167 -16.69 9.93 0.53
CA GLY A 167 -16.47 10.91 1.60
C GLY A 167 -17.28 12.18 1.38
N VAL A 168 -16.98 13.24 2.11
CA VAL A 168 -17.72 14.52 2.07
C VAL A 168 -16.80 15.73 2.08
N GLU A 169 -17.26 16.85 1.51
CA GLU A 169 -16.77 18.22 1.76
C GLU A 169 -17.78 19.08 2.53
N ALA A 170 -19.06 18.68 2.51
CA ALA A 170 -20.15 19.45 3.14
C ALA A 170 -21.04 18.49 3.93
N GLU A 171 -20.83 18.43 5.24
CA GLU A 171 -21.53 17.54 6.16
C GLU A 171 -23.06 17.56 6.02
N ALA A 172 -23.64 18.75 5.85
CA ALA A 172 -25.09 18.91 5.70
C ALA A 172 -25.66 18.26 4.41
N ALA A 173 -24.81 17.90 3.44
CA ALA A 173 -25.24 17.32 2.18
C ALA A 173 -25.32 15.77 2.22
N THR A 174 -24.86 15.13 3.30
CA THR A 174 -24.74 13.67 3.36
C THR A 174 -25.15 13.13 4.73
N ASP A 175 -26.08 12.19 4.74
CA ASP A 175 -26.28 11.31 5.90
C ASP A 175 -25.19 10.22 5.87
N VAL A 176 -24.20 10.38 6.76
CA VAL A 176 -23.02 9.48 6.82
C VAL A 176 -23.43 8.03 7.15
N ARG A 177 -24.48 7.81 7.98
CA ARG A 177 -24.95 6.46 8.29
C ARG A 177 -25.54 5.79 7.06
N ALA A 178 -26.39 6.52 6.32
CA ALA A 178 -26.95 6.03 5.08
C ALA A 178 -25.87 5.83 4.00
N ALA A 179 -24.82 6.65 3.99
CA ALA A 179 -23.67 6.46 3.10
C ALA A 179 -22.89 5.17 3.41
N LEU A 180 -22.63 4.88 4.69
CA LEU A 180 -22.00 3.65 5.13
C LEU A 180 -22.86 2.41 4.82
N ASP A 181 -24.20 2.47 5.01
CA ASP A 181 -25.10 1.39 4.60
C ASP A 181 -25.02 1.10 3.09
N ARG A 182 -25.00 2.15 2.26
CA ARG A 182 -24.85 2.01 0.80
C ARG A 182 -23.49 1.42 0.42
N TYR A 183 -22.42 1.82 1.13
CA TYR A 183 -21.08 1.28 0.91
C TYR A 183 -21.05 -0.21 1.26
N ARG A 184 -21.61 -0.59 2.40
CA ARG A 184 -21.77 -1.98 2.81
C ARG A 184 -22.52 -2.80 1.76
N GLU A 185 -23.70 -2.34 1.33
CA GLU A 185 -24.49 -3.00 0.27
C GLU A 185 -23.67 -3.22 -1.00
N ALA A 186 -22.89 -2.23 -1.43
CA ALA A 186 -22.08 -2.35 -2.64
C ALA A 186 -20.93 -3.37 -2.48
N VAL A 187 -20.26 -3.39 -1.32
CA VAL A 187 -19.20 -4.38 -1.04
C VAL A 187 -19.78 -5.79 -0.97
N ASP A 188 -20.92 -5.97 -0.29
CA ASP A 188 -21.60 -7.26 -0.21
C ASP A 188 -22.05 -7.76 -1.60
N LEU A 189 -22.61 -6.88 -2.45
CA LEU A 189 -22.95 -7.23 -3.84
C LEU A 189 -21.74 -7.67 -4.65
N CYS A 190 -20.57 -7.03 -4.46
CA CYS A 190 -19.34 -7.45 -5.14
C CYS A 190 -18.86 -8.81 -4.63
N CYS A 191 -18.95 -9.07 -3.33
CA CYS A 191 -18.66 -10.40 -2.77
C CYS A 191 -19.59 -11.47 -3.31
N GLU A 192 -20.89 -11.17 -3.43
CA GLU A 192 -21.88 -12.08 -4.04
C GLU A 192 -21.56 -12.37 -5.51
N HIS A 193 -21.19 -11.34 -6.28
CA HIS A 193 -20.81 -11.50 -7.69
C HIS A 193 -19.60 -12.44 -7.83
N ILE A 194 -18.55 -12.23 -7.03
CA ILE A 194 -17.35 -13.08 -6.99
C ILE A 194 -17.74 -14.53 -6.66
N ARG A 195 -18.58 -14.74 -5.65
CA ARG A 195 -19.02 -16.06 -5.22
C ARG A 195 -19.90 -16.76 -6.25
N HIS A 196 -20.85 -16.02 -6.83
CA HIS A 196 -21.79 -16.57 -7.83
C HIS A 196 -21.03 -17.10 -9.05
N HIS A 197 -19.97 -16.42 -9.49
CA HIS A 197 -19.15 -16.83 -10.61
C HIS A 197 -18.05 -17.84 -10.23
N GLY A 198 -17.88 -18.15 -8.94
CA GLY A 198 -16.83 -19.06 -8.47
C GLY A 198 -15.41 -18.52 -8.65
N TYR A 199 -15.24 -17.21 -8.68
CA TYR A 199 -13.91 -16.59 -8.75
C TYR A 199 -13.17 -16.83 -7.44
N GLY A 200 -11.91 -17.24 -7.52
CA GLY A 200 -11.04 -17.48 -6.34
C GLY A 200 -10.49 -16.19 -5.70
N MET A 201 -11.19 -15.08 -5.87
CA MET A 201 -10.75 -13.73 -5.50
C MET A 201 -11.31 -13.31 -4.15
N ARG A 202 -10.52 -12.53 -3.40
CA ARG A 202 -10.95 -11.88 -2.15
C ARG A 202 -10.90 -10.35 -2.33
N VAL A 203 -11.70 -9.64 -1.55
CA VAL A 203 -11.75 -8.18 -1.55
C VAL A 203 -10.82 -7.62 -0.48
N ALA A 204 -10.12 -6.52 -0.78
CA ALA A 204 -9.33 -5.79 0.19
C ALA A 204 -9.72 -4.30 0.18
N LEU A 205 -10.17 -3.77 1.32
CA LEU A 205 -10.49 -2.36 1.48
C LEU A 205 -9.21 -1.58 1.74
N GLU A 206 -9.10 -0.43 1.09
CA GLU A 206 -7.98 0.48 1.23
C GLU A 206 -8.42 1.77 1.95
N PRO A 207 -8.08 1.92 3.24
CA PRO A 207 -8.41 3.11 4.01
C PRO A 207 -7.58 4.32 3.58
N LYS A 208 -8.24 5.50 3.56
CA LYS A 208 -7.58 6.79 3.34
C LYS A 208 -8.27 7.88 4.15
N PRO A 209 -7.53 8.74 4.88
CA PRO A 209 -8.16 9.71 5.78
C PRO A 209 -8.83 10.87 5.04
N ASN A 210 -8.22 11.35 3.99
CA ASN A 210 -8.65 12.49 3.18
C ASN A 210 -8.07 12.40 1.78
N GLU A 211 -8.49 13.29 0.88
CA GLU A 211 -8.05 13.35 -0.51
C GLU A 211 -8.46 12.13 -1.36
N PRO A 212 -9.19 12.41 -2.47
CA PRO A 212 -9.55 13.73 -3.00
C PRO A 212 -10.70 14.44 -2.30
N ARG A 213 -11.42 13.78 -1.38
CA ARG A 213 -12.44 14.41 -0.53
C ARG A 213 -11.80 14.96 0.74
N GLY A 214 -12.43 15.97 1.36
CA GLY A 214 -11.95 16.55 2.62
C GLY A 214 -11.89 15.52 3.74
N ASP A 215 -12.93 14.69 3.85
CA ASP A 215 -13.07 13.61 4.83
C ASP A 215 -13.57 12.35 4.14
N MET A 216 -12.85 11.23 4.28
CA MET A 216 -13.19 9.92 3.72
C MET A 216 -13.90 9.06 4.76
N PHE A 217 -14.82 8.15 4.31
CA PHE A 217 -15.64 7.36 5.22
C PHE A 217 -14.89 6.24 5.95
N LEU A 218 -13.84 5.71 5.36
CA LEU A 218 -12.97 4.69 5.97
C LEU A 218 -11.56 5.23 6.16
N PRO A 219 -11.34 6.16 7.12
CA PRO A 219 -10.10 6.93 7.17
C PRO A 219 -8.87 6.15 7.65
N THR A 220 -9.04 5.03 8.36
CA THR A 220 -7.93 4.24 8.93
C THR A 220 -8.23 2.76 8.91
N VAL A 221 -7.18 1.94 9.11
CA VAL A 221 -7.30 0.48 9.30
C VAL A 221 -8.35 0.10 10.34
N GLY A 222 -8.39 0.81 11.49
CA GLY A 222 -9.36 0.54 12.55
C GLY A 222 -10.81 0.77 12.12
N HIS A 223 -11.10 1.83 11.37
CA HIS A 223 -12.43 2.09 10.82
C HIS A 223 -12.84 1.04 9.79
N ALA A 224 -11.92 0.65 8.92
CA ALA A 224 -12.20 -0.38 7.93
C ALA A 224 -12.41 -1.76 8.57
N LEU A 225 -11.69 -2.12 9.65
CA LEU A 225 -11.93 -3.33 10.42
C LEU A 225 -13.32 -3.35 11.06
N ALA A 226 -13.74 -2.22 11.65
CA ALA A 226 -15.10 -2.09 12.19
C ALA A 226 -16.16 -2.26 11.10
N PHE A 227 -15.95 -1.63 9.94
CA PHE A 227 -16.84 -1.75 8.78
C PHE A 227 -16.92 -3.19 8.26
N ILE A 228 -15.78 -3.91 8.16
CA ILE A 228 -15.74 -5.32 7.74
C ILE A 228 -16.60 -6.18 8.67
N GLY A 229 -16.65 -5.87 9.97
CA GLY A 229 -17.48 -6.59 10.94
C GLY A 229 -18.99 -6.49 10.68
N GLU A 230 -19.44 -5.50 9.91
CA GLU A 230 -20.85 -5.27 9.57
C GLU A 230 -21.25 -5.86 8.20
N LEU A 231 -20.29 -6.45 7.46
CA LEU A 231 -20.55 -7.06 6.15
C LEU A 231 -21.24 -8.42 6.30
N GLU A 232 -21.99 -8.83 5.28
CA GLU A 232 -22.55 -10.17 5.17
C GLU A 232 -21.47 -11.23 4.91
N TRP A 233 -20.39 -10.83 4.22
CA TRP A 233 -19.29 -11.73 3.84
C TRP A 233 -17.96 -11.30 4.44
N PRO A 234 -17.83 -11.13 5.77
CA PRO A 234 -16.64 -10.56 6.39
C PRO A 234 -15.37 -11.40 6.14
N ASP A 235 -15.49 -12.72 5.96
CA ASP A 235 -14.34 -13.60 5.70
C ASP A 235 -13.75 -13.42 4.30
N MET A 236 -14.52 -12.90 3.36
CA MET A 236 -14.05 -12.58 2.00
C MET A 236 -13.38 -11.23 1.93
N VAL A 237 -13.53 -10.37 2.95
CA VAL A 237 -13.05 -9.00 2.95
C VAL A 237 -11.94 -8.81 3.96
N GLY A 238 -10.84 -8.25 3.53
CA GLY A 238 -9.70 -7.85 4.34
C GLY A 238 -9.27 -6.43 4.02
N LEU A 239 -8.01 -6.15 4.23
CA LEU A 239 -7.42 -4.82 4.15
C LEU A 239 -6.28 -4.77 3.15
N ASN A 240 -6.16 -3.62 2.52
CA ASN A 240 -5.02 -3.13 1.77
C ASN A 240 -4.53 -1.83 2.43
N PRO A 241 -3.84 -1.87 3.58
CA PRO A 241 -3.32 -0.65 4.17
C PRO A 241 -2.20 -0.07 3.31
N GLU A 242 -2.17 1.27 3.21
CA GLU A 242 -1.13 2.00 2.50
C GLU A 242 -0.30 2.86 3.45
N PHE A 243 1.02 2.87 3.23
CA PHE A 243 1.97 3.59 4.09
C PHE A 243 1.68 5.09 4.12
N ALA A 244 1.42 5.70 2.95
CA ALA A 244 1.13 7.13 2.86
C ALA A 244 -0.16 7.49 3.60
N HIS A 245 -1.21 6.72 3.43
CA HIS A 245 -2.53 7.03 3.96
C HIS A 245 -2.56 7.13 5.50
N GLU A 246 -1.99 6.16 6.21
CA GLU A 246 -1.90 6.24 7.67
C GLU A 246 -0.93 7.35 8.12
N THR A 247 0.18 7.55 7.39
CA THR A 247 1.20 8.57 7.71
C THR A 247 0.68 10.00 7.48
N MET A 248 -0.19 10.23 6.51
CA MET A 248 -0.83 11.53 6.26
C MET A 248 -1.50 12.09 7.53
N SER A 249 -2.15 11.22 8.29
CA SER A 249 -2.83 11.54 9.55
C SER A 249 -1.93 11.51 10.78
N GLY A 250 -0.62 11.30 10.61
CA GLY A 250 0.33 11.19 11.72
C GLY A 250 0.24 9.89 12.50
N LEU A 251 -0.36 8.84 11.93
CA LEU A 251 -0.48 7.53 12.53
C LEU A 251 0.75 6.66 12.23
N ASN A 252 0.96 5.63 13.05
CA ASN A 252 2.05 4.68 12.87
C ASN A 252 1.61 3.53 11.96
N PHE A 253 2.11 3.52 10.74
CA PHE A 253 1.74 2.51 9.75
C PHE A 253 2.09 1.07 10.17
N THR A 254 3.23 0.87 10.85
CA THR A 254 3.59 -0.46 11.38
C THR A 254 2.55 -0.97 12.37
N HIS A 255 1.96 -0.10 13.20
CA HIS A 255 0.89 -0.49 14.13
C HIS A 255 -0.41 -0.82 13.38
N ALA A 256 -0.77 -0.08 12.35
CA ALA A 256 -1.93 -0.36 11.51
C ALA A 256 -1.81 -1.75 10.83
N VAL A 257 -0.64 -2.04 10.24
CA VAL A 257 -0.36 -3.36 9.64
C VAL A 257 -0.35 -4.47 10.68
N ALA A 258 0.21 -4.22 11.88
CA ALA A 258 0.18 -5.19 12.98
C ALA A 258 -1.27 -5.50 13.43
N GLN A 259 -2.14 -4.48 13.45
CA GLN A 259 -3.57 -4.67 13.77
C GLN A 259 -4.26 -5.50 12.68
N ALA A 260 -3.99 -5.23 11.39
CA ALA A 260 -4.53 -6.02 10.28
C ALA A 260 -4.07 -7.49 10.36
N LEU A 261 -2.80 -7.74 10.66
CA LEU A 261 -2.25 -9.10 10.88
C LEU A 261 -2.91 -9.78 12.09
N TRP A 262 -3.10 -9.07 13.19
CA TRP A 262 -3.73 -9.61 14.41
C TRP A 262 -5.16 -10.09 14.18
N HIS A 263 -5.90 -9.39 13.31
CA HIS A 263 -7.24 -9.78 12.87
C HIS A 263 -7.26 -10.85 11.75
N GLY A 264 -6.09 -11.24 11.20
CA GLY A 264 -6.01 -12.12 10.02
C GLY A 264 -6.58 -11.47 8.76
N LYS A 265 -6.56 -10.14 8.68
CA LYS A 265 -7.20 -9.34 7.62
C LYS A 265 -6.21 -8.61 6.70
N LEU A 266 -4.90 -8.82 6.83
CA LEU A 266 -3.94 -8.27 5.88
C LEU A 266 -3.96 -9.10 4.59
N PHE A 267 -4.71 -8.65 3.58
CA PHE A 267 -4.84 -9.36 2.30
C PHE A 267 -3.90 -8.82 1.23
N HIS A 268 -3.63 -7.53 1.26
CA HIS A 268 -2.72 -6.83 0.38
C HIS A 268 -2.01 -5.72 1.16
N ILE A 269 -1.02 -5.05 0.58
CA ILE A 269 -0.33 -3.91 1.18
C ILE A 269 0.22 -3.00 0.09
N ASP A 270 0.09 -1.70 0.28
CA ASP A 270 0.67 -0.68 -0.59
C ASP A 270 1.84 0.01 0.10
N LEU A 271 2.98 -0.04 -0.57
CA LEU A 271 4.27 0.43 -0.08
C LEU A 271 4.71 1.68 -0.85
N ASN A 272 4.84 2.77 -0.13
CA ASN A 272 5.39 4.03 -0.62
C ASN A 272 6.14 4.76 0.49
N ALA A 273 6.31 6.07 0.37
CA ALA A 273 6.89 6.91 1.41
C ALA A 273 6.16 8.25 1.44
N GLN A 274 5.99 8.81 2.65
CA GLN A 274 5.14 9.95 2.92
C GLN A 274 5.72 10.82 4.02
N ARG A 275 5.52 12.13 3.92
CA ARG A 275 5.78 13.09 5.01
C ARG A 275 4.50 13.38 5.77
N VAL A 276 4.58 13.36 7.09
CA VAL A 276 3.44 13.67 7.97
C VAL A 276 2.84 15.03 7.64
N GLY A 277 1.51 15.11 7.60
CA GLY A 277 0.76 16.35 7.41
C GLY A 277 0.89 16.95 6.00
N ARG A 278 1.17 16.14 4.99
CA ARG A 278 1.15 16.54 3.58
C ARG A 278 0.01 15.84 2.85
N TYR A 279 -0.29 16.35 1.62
CA TYR A 279 -1.11 15.62 0.66
C TYR A 279 -0.46 14.28 0.33
N ASP A 280 -1.18 13.40 -0.32
CA ASP A 280 -0.65 12.12 -0.75
C ASP A 280 0.48 12.29 -1.75
N GLN A 281 1.68 11.92 -1.34
CA GLN A 281 2.90 12.22 -2.10
C GLN A 281 3.40 11.03 -2.90
N ASP A 282 3.01 9.82 -2.54
CA ASP A 282 3.37 8.57 -3.23
C ASP A 282 4.85 8.47 -3.60
N PHE A 283 5.71 8.86 -2.66
CA PHE A 283 7.14 8.80 -2.88
C PHE A 283 7.64 7.36 -2.97
N ARG A 284 8.76 7.18 -3.62
CA ARG A 284 9.48 5.92 -3.70
C ARG A 284 9.69 5.30 -2.31
N PHE A 285 9.31 4.04 -2.14
CA PHE A 285 9.46 3.34 -0.86
C PHE A 285 10.88 3.47 -0.27
N GLY A 286 10.95 3.89 0.97
CA GLY A 286 12.21 4.11 1.70
C GLY A 286 12.97 5.39 1.35
N SER A 287 12.38 6.32 0.57
CA SER A 287 12.97 7.65 0.35
C SER A 287 12.75 8.61 1.52
N GLU A 288 11.67 8.41 2.26
CA GLU A 288 11.33 9.10 3.50
C GLU A 288 11.05 8.06 4.59
N GLY A 289 11.16 8.41 5.86
CA GLY A 289 10.80 7.54 6.96
C GLY A 289 11.59 6.22 7.02
N ILE A 290 12.92 6.25 6.80
CA ILE A 290 13.78 5.04 6.75
C ILE A 290 13.56 4.12 7.95
N ARG A 291 13.38 4.68 9.14
CA ARG A 291 13.16 3.94 10.36
C ARG A 291 11.80 3.24 10.36
N ASP A 292 10.76 3.94 9.93
CA ASP A 292 9.40 3.39 9.85
C ASP A 292 9.32 2.29 8.80
N ALA A 293 9.93 2.51 7.62
CA ALA A 293 10.06 1.49 6.58
C ALA A 293 10.81 0.24 7.08
N PHE A 294 11.89 0.40 7.86
CA PHE A 294 12.60 -0.72 8.46
C PHE A 294 11.71 -1.51 9.43
N HIS A 295 11.00 -0.83 10.35
CA HIS A 295 10.13 -1.51 11.31
C HIS A 295 8.98 -2.22 10.63
N LEU A 296 8.41 -1.65 9.58
CA LEU A 296 7.40 -2.29 8.76
C LEU A 296 7.94 -3.58 8.11
N VAL A 297 9.06 -3.49 7.38
CA VAL A 297 9.65 -4.67 6.72
C VAL A 297 10.01 -5.74 7.76
N ARG A 298 10.58 -5.34 8.91
CA ARG A 298 10.84 -6.27 10.02
C ARG A 298 9.58 -6.97 10.51
N LEU A 299 8.46 -6.25 10.63
CA LEU A 299 7.17 -6.85 11.01
C LEU A 299 6.71 -7.86 9.95
N LEU A 300 6.67 -7.48 8.68
CA LEU A 300 6.23 -8.35 7.59
C LEU A 300 7.07 -9.63 7.50
N GLU A 301 8.40 -9.50 7.50
CA GLU A 301 9.31 -10.65 7.40
C GLU A 301 9.25 -11.57 8.64
N SER A 302 8.92 -11.04 9.83
CA SER A 302 8.81 -11.84 11.05
C SER A 302 7.42 -12.45 11.28
N SER A 303 6.39 -11.93 10.61
CA SER A 303 5.01 -12.42 10.75
C SER A 303 4.72 -13.70 9.96
N GLY A 304 5.58 -14.03 8.99
CA GLY A 304 5.34 -15.11 8.03
C GLY A 304 4.27 -14.77 6.96
N TRP A 305 3.83 -13.51 6.87
CA TRP A 305 2.92 -13.08 5.82
C TRP A 305 3.62 -13.11 4.45
N ASP A 306 3.02 -13.80 3.49
CA ASP A 306 3.58 -14.04 2.15
C ASP A 306 2.76 -13.39 1.01
N GLY A 307 2.02 -12.32 1.31
CA GLY A 307 1.29 -11.54 0.30
C GLY A 307 2.22 -10.72 -0.61
N MET A 308 1.62 -10.09 -1.61
CA MET A 308 2.33 -9.22 -2.55
C MET A 308 2.86 -7.96 -1.87
N ARG A 309 4.08 -7.56 -2.23
CA ARG A 309 4.69 -6.28 -1.86
C ARG A 309 4.43 -5.31 -3.00
N HIS A 310 3.26 -4.70 -2.98
CA HIS A 310 2.86 -3.73 -4.01
C HIS A 310 3.47 -2.36 -3.72
N PHE A 311 3.92 -1.67 -4.76
CA PHE A 311 4.40 -0.30 -4.65
C PHE A 311 3.38 0.63 -5.32
N ASP A 312 2.53 1.25 -4.50
CA ASP A 312 1.68 2.35 -4.95
C ASP A 312 2.41 3.67 -4.74
N ALA A 313 3.20 4.01 -5.73
CA ALA A 313 4.07 5.16 -5.72
C ALA A 313 4.42 5.55 -7.16
N HIS A 314 4.96 6.73 -7.36
CA HIS A 314 5.35 7.18 -8.69
C HIS A 314 6.70 7.92 -8.70
N ALA A 315 7.33 7.95 -9.87
CA ALA A 315 8.54 8.73 -10.09
C ALA A 315 8.26 10.23 -9.96
N TYR A 316 9.22 11.00 -9.48
CA TYR A 316 9.11 12.46 -9.43
C TYR A 316 8.73 13.03 -10.79
N ARG A 317 8.00 14.14 -10.78
CA ARG A 317 7.63 14.87 -12.00
C ARG A 317 8.85 15.29 -12.84
N THR A 318 10.00 15.45 -12.22
CA THR A 318 11.28 15.83 -12.87
C THR A 318 11.91 14.70 -13.69
N GLU A 319 11.46 13.47 -13.53
CA GLU A 319 12.06 12.31 -14.17
C GLU A 319 11.58 12.14 -15.62
N ASP A 320 12.45 11.63 -16.46
CA ASP A 320 12.15 11.08 -17.79
C ASP A 320 11.72 9.60 -17.70
N GLU A 321 11.57 8.94 -18.83
CA GLU A 321 11.17 7.53 -18.89
C GLU A 321 12.19 6.61 -18.18
N GLU A 322 13.49 6.85 -18.35
CA GLU A 322 14.52 6.06 -17.67
C GLU A 322 14.52 6.28 -16.15
N GLY A 323 14.17 7.49 -15.70
CA GLY A 323 13.94 7.80 -14.29
C GLY A 323 12.78 7.02 -13.67
N VAL A 324 11.74 6.70 -14.44
CA VAL A 324 10.64 5.84 -13.97
C VAL A 324 11.15 4.42 -13.66
N TRP A 325 12.01 3.87 -14.51
CA TRP A 325 12.57 2.52 -14.27
C TRP A 325 13.61 2.51 -13.14
N ALA A 326 14.35 3.60 -12.98
CA ALA A 326 15.22 3.79 -11.81
C ALA A 326 14.40 3.88 -10.51
N PHE A 327 13.26 4.56 -10.52
CA PHE A 327 12.30 4.60 -9.42
C PHE A 327 11.79 3.20 -9.07
N ALA A 328 11.28 2.43 -10.03
CA ALA A 328 10.76 1.09 -9.80
C ALA A 328 11.83 0.15 -9.22
N ARG A 329 13.03 0.14 -9.79
CA ARG A 329 14.18 -0.59 -9.23
C ARG A 329 14.49 -0.13 -7.82
N GLY A 330 14.44 1.19 -7.56
CA GLY A 330 14.72 1.78 -6.26
C GLY A 330 13.74 1.33 -5.17
N CYS A 331 12.44 1.22 -5.46
CA CYS A 331 11.43 0.68 -4.54
C CYS A 331 11.80 -0.73 -4.08
N MET A 332 12.00 -1.63 -5.03
CA MET A 332 12.34 -3.03 -4.77
C MET A 332 13.67 -3.19 -4.00
N ARG A 333 14.70 -2.45 -4.40
CA ARG A 333 16.01 -2.48 -3.72
C ARG A 333 15.94 -1.96 -2.29
N SER A 334 15.17 -0.90 -2.04
CA SER A 334 14.95 -0.38 -0.68
C SER A 334 14.34 -1.46 0.21
N TYR A 335 13.31 -2.16 -0.26
CA TYR A 335 12.72 -3.27 0.50
C TYR A 335 13.77 -4.35 0.82
N LEU A 336 14.57 -4.79 -0.15
CA LEU A 336 15.60 -5.81 0.04
C LEU A 336 16.69 -5.38 1.02
N ILE A 337 17.07 -4.10 1.02
CA ILE A 337 18.00 -3.53 1.99
C ILE A 337 17.40 -3.61 3.40
N PHE A 338 16.15 -3.21 3.58
CA PHE A 338 15.49 -3.30 4.89
C PHE A 338 15.28 -4.76 5.33
N LYS A 339 15.01 -5.68 4.40
CA LYS A 339 14.94 -7.12 4.68
C LYS A 339 16.28 -7.67 5.18
N ASP A 340 17.40 -7.26 4.59
CA ASP A 340 18.74 -7.62 5.09
C ASP A 340 19.00 -7.03 6.48
N LYS A 341 18.63 -5.75 6.69
CA LYS A 341 18.72 -5.13 8.01
C LYS A 341 17.85 -5.83 9.06
N ALA A 342 16.65 -6.30 8.69
CA ALA A 342 15.79 -7.09 9.57
C ALA A 342 16.44 -8.45 9.94
N ARG A 343 17.11 -9.11 9.01
CA ARG A 343 17.88 -10.33 9.30
C ARG A 343 19.04 -10.07 10.27
N ARG A 344 19.82 -9.01 10.04
CA ARG A 344 20.91 -8.60 10.94
C ARG A 344 20.38 -8.26 12.33
N PHE A 345 19.26 -7.54 12.42
CA PHE A 345 18.58 -7.26 13.69
C PHE A 345 18.26 -8.54 14.48
N GLN A 346 17.77 -9.57 13.80
CA GLN A 346 17.47 -10.87 14.44
C GLN A 346 18.73 -11.65 14.83
N ALA A 347 19.85 -11.45 14.12
CA ALA A 347 21.12 -12.14 14.39
C ALA A 347 22.02 -11.39 15.39
N ASP A 348 21.74 -10.12 15.69
CA ASP A 348 22.56 -9.30 16.59
C ASP A 348 22.36 -9.72 18.05
N GLY A 349 23.43 -10.27 18.66
CA GLY A 349 23.37 -10.84 20.02
C GLY A 349 23.08 -9.82 21.11
N GLU A 350 23.52 -8.56 20.96
CA GLU A 350 23.28 -7.50 21.92
C GLU A 350 21.83 -7.01 21.86
N ILE A 351 21.31 -6.77 20.66
CA ILE A 351 19.91 -6.43 20.43
C ILE A 351 18.99 -7.55 20.96
N GLN A 352 19.28 -8.80 20.62
CA GLN A 352 18.47 -9.93 21.06
C GLN A 352 18.60 -10.20 22.58
N GLY A 353 19.72 -9.88 23.19
CA GLY A 353 19.92 -9.92 24.64
C GLY A 353 18.97 -8.97 25.36
N LEU A 354 18.92 -7.69 24.92
CA LEU A 354 18.00 -6.68 25.48
C LEU A 354 16.53 -7.06 25.28
N ILE A 355 16.16 -7.52 24.09
CA ILE A 355 14.80 -7.99 23.79
C ILE A 355 14.45 -9.20 24.66
N GLY A 356 15.40 -10.11 24.87
CA GLY A 356 15.23 -11.29 25.75
C GLY A 356 14.96 -10.90 27.21
N GLU A 357 15.57 -9.83 27.70
CA GLU A 357 15.27 -9.29 29.05
C GLU A 357 13.80 -8.81 29.15
N LEU A 358 13.31 -8.10 28.11
CA LEU A 358 11.93 -7.64 28.07
C LEU A 358 10.94 -8.81 28.01
N LYS A 359 11.22 -9.84 27.21
CA LYS A 359 10.39 -11.05 27.10
C LYS A 359 10.33 -11.81 28.42
N ARG A 360 11.46 -12.02 29.10
CA ARG A 360 11.49 -12.66 30.43
C ARG A 360 10.67 -11.90 31.46
N ALA A 361 10.65 -10.56 31.37
CA ALA A 361 9.83 -9.75 32.26
C ALA A 361 8.32 -9.93 32.01
N ASP A 362 7.93 -10.14 30.76
CA ASP A 362 6.55 -10.43 30.36
C ASP A 362 6.15 -11.87 30.76
N GLU A 363 7.00 -12.84 30.48
CA GLU A 363 6.79 -14.25 30.83
C GLU A 363 6.66 -14.46 32.36
N ALA A 364 7.24 -13.58 33.16
CA ALA A 364 7.11 -13.59 34.61
C ALA A 364 5.75 -13.06 35.11
N TYR A 365 4.85 -12.64 34.21
CA TYR A 365 3.52 -12.21 34.59
C TYR A 365 2.68 -13.39 35.09
N ASP A 366 2.28 -13.32 36.37
CA ASP A 366 1.50 -14.32 37.07
C ASP A 366 0.03 -13.91 37.35
N GLY A 367 -0.40 -12.81 36.72
CA GLY A 367 -1.77 -12.29 36.84
C GLY A 367 -2.78 -12.98 35.92
N PRO A 368 -4.06 -12.58 36.02
CA PRO A 368 -5.11 -13.09 35.14
C PRO A 368 -4.78 -12.90 33.66
N LYS A 369 -4.99 -13.93 32.85
CA LYS A 369 -4.78 -13.89 31.38
C LYS A 369 -6.12 -13.82 30.67
N ALA A 370 -6.10 -13.28 29.46
CA ALA A 370 -7.27 -13.35 28.59
C ALA A 370 -7.64 -14.82 28.36
N GLY A 371 -8.91 -15.17 28.55
CA GLY A 371 -9.40 -16.54 28.43
C GLY A 371 -9.60 -17.27 29.75
N ASP A 372 -8.97 -16.83 30.86
CA ASP A 372 -9.19 -17.41 32.22
C ASP A 372 -10.58 -17.06 32.77
N GLY A 373 -11.26 -16.11 32.15
CA GLY A 373 -12.52 -15.57 32.60
C GLY A 373 -12.38 -14.65 33.83
N TYR A 374 -13.41 -13.88 34.15
CA TYR A 374 -13.44 -13.05 35.34
C TYR A 374 -13.70 -13.93 36.57
N SER A 375 -12.84 -13.81 37.59
CA SER A 375 -13.01 -14.44 38.90
C SER A 375 -12.94 -13.38 40.00
N ARG A 376 -13.95 -13.33 40.85
CA ARG A 376 -13.96 -12.45 42.03
C ARG A 376 -12.76 -12.72 42.94
N GLY A 377 -12.38 -13.97 43.09
CA GLY A 377 -11.20 -14.36 43.87
C GLY A 377 -9.90 -13.80 43.32
N HIS A 378 -9.71 -13.83 41.97
CA HIS A 378 -8.57 -13.19 41.33
C HIS A 378 -8.57 -11.68 41.54
N ALA A 379 -9.74 -11.03 41.38
CA ALA A 379 -9.84 -9.58 41.56
C ALA A 379 -9.51 -9.17 43.00
N ASP A 380 -10.03 -9.90 43.99
CA ASP A 380 -9.75 -9.67 45.41
C ASP A 380 -8.27 -9.93 45.76
N SER A 381 -7.65 -10.95 45.18
CA SER A 381 -6.21 -11.24 45.30
C SER A 381 -5.34 -10.12 44.76
N LEU A 382 -5.67 -9.59 43.54
CA LEU A 382 -4.95 -8.47 42.95
C LEU A 382 -5.06 -7.20 43.80
N LYS A 383 -6.26 -6.92 44.36
CA LYS A 383 -6.47 -5.76 45.23
C LYS A 383 -5.70 -5.88 46.56
N ALA A 384 -5.61 -7.11 47.09
CA ALA A 384 -4.92 -7.38 48.34
C ALA A 384 -3.38 -7.41 48.21
N ARG A 385 -2.83 -7.50 47.00
CA ARG A 385 -1.38 -7.69 46.75
C ARG A 385 -0.52 -6.50 47.20
N GLY A 386 -1.07 -5.31 47.32
CA GLY A 386 -0.35 -4.12 47.78
C GLY A 386 0.83 -3.76 46.88
N PHE A 387 0.57 -3.05 45.78
CA PHE A 387 1.63 -2.56 44.90
C PHE A 387 2.23 -1.25 45.43
N ASP A 388 3.55 -1.09 45.35
CA ASP A 388 4.23 0.19 45.57
C ASP A 388 4.48 0.86 44.17
N PRO A 389 3.68 1.86 43.78
CA PRO A 389 3.84 2.53 42.52
C PRO A 389 5.20 3.23 42.37
N THR A 390 5.79 3.72 43.48
CA THR A 390 7.10 4.39 43.45
C THR A 390 8.22 3.41 43.13
N ALA A 391 8.20 2.24 43.75
CA ALA A 391 9.14 1.17 43.46
C ALA A 391 8.98 0.63 42.07
N LEU A 392 7.74 0.55 41.55
CA LEU A 392 7.47 0.16 40.16
C LEU A 392 8.00 1.21 39.15
N ALA A 393 7.78 2.49 39.45
CA ALA A 393 8.23 3.59 38.60
C ALA A 393 9.77 3.70 38.54
N ALA A 394 10.46 3.33 39.60
CA ALA A 394 11.92 3.33 39.66
C ALA A 394 12.59 2.23 38.82
N ARG A 395 11.82 1.29 38.27
CA ARG A 395 12.35 0.23 37.42
C ARG A 395 12.68 0.79 36.04
N GLY A 396 13.97 1.05 35.77
CA GLY A 396 14.44 1.44 34.45
C GLY A 396 14.15 0.36 33.39
N ARG A 397 14.05 0.80 32.16
CA ARG A 397 14.00 -0.03 30.97
C ARG A 397 15.11 0.42 30.03
N ARG A 398 15.76 -0.49 29.35
CA ARG A 398 16.91 -0.15 28.48
C ARG A 398 16.47 0.20 27.05
N TYR A 399 15.39 0.96 26.91
CA TYR A 399 14.83 1.32 25.62
C TYR A 399 15.73 2.26 24.82
N GLU A 400 16.38 3.23 25.46
CA GLU A 400 17.31 4.14 24.80
C GLU A 400 18.50 3.38 24.21
N GLU A 401 19.06 2.42 24.94
CA GLU A 401 20.16 1.59 24.46
C GLU A 401 19.72 0.73 23.27
N LEU A 402 18.58 0.06 23.37
CA LEU A 402 18.02 -0.72 22.25
C LEU A 402 17.76 0.15 21.04
N ASP A 403 17.23 1.35 21.23
CA ASP A 403 16.94 2.29 20.16
C ASP A 403 18.20 2.78 19.46
N GLN A 404 19.26 3.09 20.22
CA GLN A 404 20.57 3.47 19.68
C GLN A 404 21.17 2.33 18.82
N LEU A 405 21.08 1.09 19.28
CA LEU A 405 21.57 -0.06 18.50
C LEU A 405 20.81 -0.23 17.16
N VAL A 406 19.52 0.08 17.13
CA VAL A 406 18.74 0.10 15.88
C VAL A 406 19.25 1.19 14.94
N VAL A 407 19.55 2.40 15.44
CA VAL A 407 20.12 3.48 14.64
C VAL A 407 21.48 3.07 14.05
N GLU A 408 22.37 2.49 14.86
CA GLU A 408 23.68 2.00 14.42
C GLU A 408 23.55 0.93 13.32
N LEU A 409 22.60 0.00 13.51
CA LEU A 409 22.29 -1.01 12.50
C LEU A 409 21.85 -0.39 11.18
N LEU A 410 20.93 0.58 11.23
CA LEU A 410 20.42 1.24 10.02
C LEU A 410 21.51 2.04 9.31
N LEU A 411 22.37 2.72 10.04
CA LEU A 411 23.49 3.50 9.50
C LEU A 411 24.67 2.60 9.02
N GLY A 412 24.63 1.29 9.28
CA GLY A 412 25.66 0.37 8.83
C GLY A 412 26.95 0.41 9.66
N VAL A 413 26.88 0.96 10.87
CA VAL A 413 27.97 0.95 11.83
C VAL A 413 28.10 -0.43 12.51
N ARG A 414 26.99 -1.18 12.48
CA ARG A 414 26.80 -2.48 13.11
C ARG A 414 26.36 -3.53 12.07
#